data_35bdc001434a3fe60f76b3e5b6871bd7
#
_entry.id   35bdc001434a3fe60f76b3e5b6871bd7
#
_cell.length_a   1.000
_cell.length_b   1.000
_cell.length_c   1.000
_cell.angle_alpha   90.00
_cell.angle_beta   90.00
_cell.angle_gamma   90.00
#
_symmetry.space_group_name_H-M   'P 1'
#
loop_
_entity.id
_entity.type
_entity.pdbx_description
1 polymer ?
#
loop_
_entity_poly.entity_id
_entity_poly.type
_entity_poly.pdbx_seq_one_letter_code
_entity_poly.pdbx_strand_id
1 'polypeptide(L)'
;FFGEYQPWSLPLTFIFSLLFDLLLLPGLSVVFLLSFLYPLTFWNPFFIWMEKSMEYLASFTSQSLVFGQPSIYYFILLLCLLACLYEMRKVKKWRYLFLLLVCSVFALVKHPLENEITIIDIGQGDSILLRDWRGKTILIDTGGKVDFGQKEAWKKRRSTSNAERTLLPYLKSRGIDQIDHMILTHTDTDHMGDLEVLATKVRIKEINISKGS
;
A
#
# COMPACT_ATOMS: atom_id res chain seq x y z
N PHE A 1 -8.31 6.22 -0.41
CA PHE A 1 -8.11 5.69 0.96
C PHE A 1 -8.08 4.18 0.87
N PHE A 2 -6.87 3.61 0.84
CA PHE A 2 -6.66 2.18 0.58
C PHE A 2 -6.59 1.34 1.87
N GLY A 3 -7.11 1.83 2.99
CA GLY A 3 -7.10 1.09 4.26
C GLY A 3 -5.72 0.93 4.90
N GLU A 4 -4.75 1.76 4.49
CA GLU A 4 -3.40 1.77 5.03
C GLU A 4 -2.99 3.16 5.52
N TYR A 5 -2.11 3.20 6.50
CA TYR A 5 -1.52 4.41 7.04
C TYR A 5 -0.01 4.25 7.15
N GLN A 6 0.71 5.25 6.69
CA GLN A 6 2.16 5.33 6.81
C GLN A 6 2.52 6.31 7.91
N PRO A 7 2.97 5.85 9.09
CA PRO A 7 3.25 6.73 10.23
C PRO A 7 4.28 7.82 9.93
N TRP A 8 5.25 7.50 9.07
CA TRP A 8 6.32 8.41 8.69
C TRP A 8 5.94 9.42 7.61
N SER A 9 4.77 9.29 6.96
CA SER A 9 4.37 10.18 5.86
C SER A 9 4.25 11.64 6.31
N LEU A 10 3.62 11.90 7.44
CA LEU A 10 3.44 13.27 7.97
C LEU A 10 4.77 13.94 8.33
N PRO A 11 5.64 13.37 9.20
CA PRO A 11 6.91 13.99 9.54
C PRO A 11 7.83 14.13 8.33
N LEU A 12 7.87 13.15 7.42
CA LEU A 12 8.69 13.24 6.20
C LEU A 12 8.17 14.30 5.23
N THR A 13 6.85 14.39 5.05
CA THR A 13 6.25 15.44 4.20
C THR A 13 6.63 16.83 4.73
N PHE A 14 6.57 17.02 6.06
CA PHE A 14 6.99 18.30 6.67
C PHE A 14 8.46 18.59 6.43
N ILE A 15 9.36 17.61 6.65
CA ILE A 15 10.79 17.76 6.44
C ILE A 15 11.10 18.06 4.96
N PHE A 16 10.49 17.31 4.03
CA PHE A 16 10.71 17.50 2.60
C PHE A 16 10.18 18.83 2.09
N SER A 17 9.01 19.26 2.59
CA SER A 17 8.48 20.59 2.25
C SER A 17 9.45 21.69 2.67
N LEU A 18 9.98 21.60 3.89
CA LEU A 18 10.90 22.57 4.43
C LEU A 18 12.25 22.59 3.67
N LEU A 19 12.78 21.40 3.32
CA LEU A 19 13.97 21.26 2.49
C LEU A 19 13.75 21.80 1.08
N PHE A 20 12.59 21.53 0.50
CA PHE A 20 12.24 22.01 -0.84
C PHE A 20 12.15 23.54 -0.86
N ASP A 21 11.42 24.14 0.08
CA ASP A 21 11.16 25.57 0.10
C ASP A 21 12.40 26.40 0.47
N LEU A 22 13.23 25.90 1.41
CA LEU A 22 14.38 26.66 1.93
C LEU A 22 15.69 26.41 1.15
N LEU A 23 15.88 25.22 0.59
CA LEU A 23 17.15 24.84 -0.02
C LEU A 23 17.01 24.56 -1.52
N LEU A 24 16.08 23.69 -1.88
CA LEU A 24 15.97 23.22 -3.27
C LEU A 24 15.50 24.31 -4.21
N LEU A 25 14.37 24.92 -3.91
CA LEU A 25 13.78 25.92 -4.80
C LEU A 25 14.67 27.15 -4.97
N PRO A 26 15.22 27.78 -3.90
CA PRO A 26 16.16 28.88 -4.05
C PRO A 26 17.46 28.46 -4.72
N GLY A 27 18.03 27.30 -4.36
CA GLY A 27 19.27 26.79 -4.92
C GLY A 27 19.15 26.53 -6.42
N LEU A 28 18.08 25.85 -6.85
CA LEU A 28 17.81 25.64 -8.29
C LEU A 28 17.59 26.94 -9.04
N SER A 29 16.90 27.91 -8.43
CA SER A 29 16.67 29.24 -9.04
C SER A 29 17.99 29.97 -9.26
N VAL A 30 18.89 29.96 -8.28
CA VAL A 30 20.23 30.56 -8.41
C VAL A 30 21.05 29.85 -9.47
N VAL A 31 21.10 28.51 -9.44
CA VAL A 31 21.82 27.70 -10.43
C VAL A 31 21.27 27.97 -11.84
N PHE A 32 19.93 28.02 -11.97
CA PHE A 32 19.29 28.34 -13.26
C PHE A 32 19.72 29.72 -13.78
N LEU A 33 19.66 30.75 -12.96
CA LEU A 33 20.06 32.12 -13.38
C LEU A 33 21.54 32.19 -13.74
N LEU A 34 22.41 31.56 -12.94
CA LEU A 34 23.84 31.54 -13.19
C LEU A 34 24.25 30.67 -14.39
N SER A 35 23.44 29.68 -14.76
CA SER A 35 23.69 28.78 -15.89
C SER A 35 23.73 29.51 -17.25
N PHE A 36 23.12 30.71 -17.36
CA PHE A 36 23.22 31.57 -18.52
C PHE A 36 24.62 32.21 -18.68
N LEU A 37 25.40 32.28 -17.60
CA LEU A 37 26.73 32.89 -17.57
C LEU A 37 27.85 31.84 -17.62
N TYR A 38 27.66 30.71 -16.89
CA TYR A 38 28.66 29.65 -16.76
C TYR A 38 28.04 28.27 -16.66
N PRO A 39 28.66 27.19 -17.20
CA PRO A 39 28.24 25.83 -16.99
C PRO A 39 28.54 25.38 -15.54
N LEU A 40 27.50 25.32 -14.72
CA LEU A 40 27.63 25.06 -13.28
C LEU A 40 27.57 23.54 -12.95
N THR A 41 28.33 22.74 -13.71
CA THR A 41 28.34 21.27 -13.53
C THR A 41 28.86 20.82 -12.17
N PHE A 42 29.57 21.67 -11.42
CA PHE A 42 30.08 21.35 -10.09
C PHE A 42 28.98 21.20 -9.05
N TRP A 43 27.77 21.68 -9.31
CA TRP A 43 26.61 21.50 -8.42
C TRP A 43 25.93 20.12 -8.57
N ASN A 44 26.20 19.38 -9.66
CA ASN A 44 25.58 18.09 -9.91
C ASN A 44 25.80 17.08 -8.75
N PRO A 45 27.00 16.96 -8.14
CA PRO A 45 27.19 16.06 -7.02
C PRO A 45 26.30 16.37 -5.81
N PHE A 46 26.05 17.66 -5.54
CA PHE A 46 25.18 18.08 -4.46
C PHE A 46 23.73 17.66 -4.70
N PHE A 47 23.20 17.85 -5.91
CA PHE A 47 21.84 17.43 -6.24
C PHE A 47 21.70 15.90 -6.22
N ILE A 48 22.68 15.16 -6.72
CA ILE A 48 22.71 13.69 -6.67
C ILE A 48 22.74 13.21 -5.21
N TRP A 49 23.56 13.82 -4.36
CA TRP A 49 23.61 13.48 -2.93
C TRP A 49 22.27 13.74 -2.25
N MET A 50 21.62 14.83 -2.56
CA MET A 50 20.34 15.20 -2.01
C MET A 50 19.23 14.23 -2.47
N GLU A 51 19.19 13.88 -3.76
CA GLU A 51 18.28 12.88 -4.31
C GLU A 51 18.43 11.54 -3.57
N LYS A 52 19.66 11.03 -3.44
CA LYS A 52 19.93 9.79 -2.70
C LYS A 52 19.54 9.88 -1.23
N SER A 53 19.73 11.03 -0.59
CA SER A 53 19.31 11.24 0.79
C SER A 53 17.79 11.20 0.92
N MET A 54 17.06 11.78 -0.04
CA MET A 54 15.59 11.71 -0.09
C MET A 54 15.11 10.28 -0.33
N GLU A 55 15.73 9.54 -1.26
CA GLU A 55 15.42 8.12 -1.50
C GLU A 55 15.66 7.27 -0.24
N TYR A 56 16.77 7.49 0.45
CA TYR A 56 17.06 6.81 1.71
C TYR A 56 16.02 7.11 2.78
N LEU A 57 15.64 8.36 2.97
CA LEU A 57 14.59 8.74 3.90
C LEU A 57 13.23 8.16 3.49
N ALA A 58 12.92 8.15 2.20
CA ALA A 58 11.70 7.55 1.66
C ALA A 58 11.64 6.04 1.90
N SER A 59 12.79 5.34 1.99
CA SER A 59 12.81 3.90 2.26
C SER A 59 12.21 3.54 3.63
N PHE A 60 12.25 4.45 4.61
CA PHE A 60 11.58 4.26 5.91
C PHE A 60 10.05 4.27 5.81
N THR A 61 9.48 4.79 4.71
CA THR A 61 8.02 4.77 4.48
C THR A 61 7.52 3.44 3.93
N SER A 62 8.39 2.47 3.67
CA SER A 62 8.00 1.18 3.08
C SER A 62 7.08 0.35 3.98
N GLN A 63 7.08 0.60 5.29
CA GLN A 63 6.23 -0.10 6.25
C GLN A 63 4.91 0.66 6.44
N SER A 64 3.86 0.22 5.76
CA SER A 64 2.50 0.73 5.99
C SER A 64 1.77 -0.15 7.01
N LEU A 65 1.00 0.49 7.88
CA LEU A 65 0.06 -0.20 8.76
C LEU A 65 -1.25 -0.39 7.99
N VAL A 66 -1.61 -1.65 7.75
CA VAL A 66 -2.84 -2.00 7.03
C VAL A 66 -3.97 -2.19 8.04
N PHE A 67 -4.95 -1.30 8.00
CA PHE A 67 -6.10 -1.31 8.90
C PHE A 67 -7.37 -1.85 8.25
N GLY A 68 -7.45 -1.82 6.93
CA GLY A 68 -8.66 -2.11 6.17
C GLY A 68 -9.62 -0.91 6.10
N GLN A 69 -10.66 -1.07 5.31
CA GLN A 69 -11.71 -0.07 5.18
C GLN A 69 -12.93 -0.49 6.00
N PRO A 70 -13.29 0.25 7.05
CA PRO A 70 -14.55 0.00 7.75
C PRO A 70 -15.72 0.33 6.82
N SER A 71 -16.84 -0.41 6.97
CA SER A 71 -18.06 -0.09 6.24
C SER A 71 -18.52 1.33 6.58
N ILE A 72 -19.33 1.93 5.69
CA ILE A 72 -19.87 3.29 5.88
C ILE A 72 -20.60 3.44 7.24
N TYR A 73 -21.27 2.39 7.69
CA TYR A 73 -21.99 2.39 8.98
C TYR A 73 -21.02 2.49 10.17
N TYR A 74 -19.92 1.74 10.16
CA TYR A 74 -18.87 1.84 11.18
C TYR A 74 -18.16 3.19 11.14
N PHE A 75 -17.97 3.75 9.95
CA PHE A 75 -17.37 5.08 9.79
C PHE A 75 -18.28 6.17 10.39
N ILE A 76 -19.59 6.15 10.11
CA ILE A 76 -20.56 7.06 10.70
C ILE A 76 -20.61 6.89 12.22
N LEU A 77 -20.65 5.64 12.71
CA LEU A 77 -20.59 5.37 14.15
C LEU A 77 -19.33 5.97 14.79
N LEU A 78 -18.18 5.82 14.15
CA LEU A 78 -16.91 6.37 14.61
C LEU A 78 -16.96 7.90 14.69
N LEU A 79 -17.54 8.58 13.68
CA LEU A 79 -17.72 10.02 13.68
C LEU A 79 -18.66 10.48 14.80
N CYS A 80 -19.78 9.79 15.02
CA CYS A 80 -20.70 10.08 16.13
C CYS A 80 -20.01 9.92 17.49
N LEU A 81 -19.22 8.86 17.65
CA LEU A 81 -18.43 8.62 18.87
C LEU A 81 -17.35 9.70 19.08
N LEU A 82 -16.70 10.17 18.02
CA LEU A 82 -15.77 11.30 18.04
C LEU A 82 -16.45 12.58 18.51
N ALA A 83 -17.62 12.89 17.97
CA ALA A 83 -18.40 14.05 18.37
C ALA A 83 -18.81 13.98 19.86
N CYS A 84 -19.30 12.82 20.31
CA CYS A 84 -19.62 12.59 21.74
C CYS A 84 -18.41 12.78 22.65
N LEU A 85 -17.22 12.30 22.24
CA LEU A 85 -15.99 12.48 23.01
C LEU A 85 -15.54 13.93 23.07
N TYR A 86 -15.70 14.66 22.00
CA TYR A 86 -15.39 16.08 21.98
C TYR A 86 -16.23 16.83 23.03
N GLU A 87 -17.53 16.51 23.14
CA GLU A 87 -18.42 17.06 24.16
C GLU A 87 -17.99 16.62 25.59
N MET A 88 -17.58 15.35 25.75
CA MET A 88 -17.20 14.76 27.03
C MET A 88 -15.71 14.89 27.37
N ARG A 89 -14.98 15.78 26.70
CA ARG A 89 -13.51 15.96 26.85
C ARG A 89 -13.01 16.20 28.28
N LYS A 90 -13.88 16.62 29.20
CA LYS A 90 -13.55 16.86 30.61
C LYS A 90 -13.36 15.55 31.42
N VAL A 91 -13.87 14.43 30.92
CA VAL A 91 -13.86 13.14 31.65
C VAL A 91 -12.76 12.23 31.07
N LYS A 92 -11.62 12.11 31.77
CA LYS A 92 -10.47 11.31 31.31
C LYS A 92 -10.80 9.84 30.94
N LYS A 93 -11.70 9.20 31.67
CA LYS A 93 -12.07 7.80 31.45
C LYS A 93 -12.66 7.52 30.05
N TRP A 94 -13.36 8.49 29.47
CA TRP A 94 -13.97 8.36 28.14
C TRP A 94 -12.97 8.27 27.00
N ARG A 95 -11.77 8.80 27.17
CA ARG A 95 -10.69 8.70 26.16
C ARG A 95 -10.27 7.25 25.96
N TYR A 96 -10.19 6.47 27.04
CA TYR A 96 -9.84 5.06 26.96
C TYR A 96 -10.95 4.24 26.32
N LEU A 97 -12.20 4.52 26.66
CA LEU A 97 -13.37 3.87 26.05
C LEU A 97 -13.39 4.11 24.54
N PHE A 98 -13.13 5.33 24.12
CA PHE A 98 -13.05 5.66 22.70
C PHE A 98 -11.91 4.91 21.99
N LEU A 99 -10.72 4.90 22.55
CA LEU A 99 -9.60 4.17 21.98
C LEU A 99 -9.96 2.68 21.82
N LEU A 100 -10.60 2.09 22.82
CA LEU A 100 -11.07 0.72 22.79
C LEU A 100 -12.09 0.50 21.66
N LEU A 101 -13.05 1.41 21.49
CA LEU A 101 -14.04 1.33 20.42
C LEU A 101 -13.40 1.46 19.04
N VAL A 102 -12.45 2.40 18.85
CA VAL A 102 -11.71 2.53 17.58
C VAL A 102 -10.96 1.25 17.27
N CYS A 103 -10.22 0.70 18.24
CA CYS A 103 -9.51 -0.57 18.08
C CYS A 103 -10.47 -1.72 17.74
N SER A 104 -11.66 -1.76 18.37
CA SER A 104 -12.66 -2.79 18.08
C SER A 104 -13.20 -2.71 16.65
N VAL A 105 -13.45 -1.50 16.12
CA VAL A 105 -13.89 -1.34 14.73
C VAL A 105 -12.85 -1.88 13.75
N PHE A 106 -11.57 -1.54 13.96
CA PHE A 106 -10.51 -2.06 13.10
C PHE A 106 -10.27 -3.56 13.28
N ALA A 107 -10.45 -4.09 14.49
CA ALA A 107 -10.38 -5.53 14.73
C ALA A 107 -11.47 -6.29 13.94
N LEU A 108 -12.69 -5.75 13.86
CA LEU A 108 -13.79 -6.35 13.08
C LEU A 108 -13.51 -6.36 11.57
N VAL A 109 -12.77 -5.37 11.05
CA VAL A 109 -12.34 -5.40 9.64
C VAL A 109 -11.33 -6.50 9.39
N LYS A 110 -10.38 -6.68 10.32
CA LYS A 110 -9.34 -7.72 10.24
C LYS A 110 -9.88 -9.13 10.52
N HIS A 111 -10.96 -9.27 11.27
CA HIS A 111 -11.56 -10.55 11.63
C HIS A 111 -13.03 -10.54 11.24
N PRO A 112 -13.39 -11.10 10.08
CA PRO A 112 -14.78 -11.17 9.65
C PRO A 112 -15.59 -12.05 10.62
N LEU A 113 -16.89 -11.76 10.76
CA LEU A 113 -17.76 -12.52 11.64
C LEU A 113 -18.09 -13.91 11.08
N GLU A 114 -17.96 -14.08 9.79
CA GLU A 114 -18.28 -15.30 9.05
C GLU A 114 -17.13 -15.69 8.10
N ASN A 115 -17.12 -16.94 7.68
CA ASN A 115 -16.19 -17.39 6.64
C ASN A 115 -16.60 -16.77 5.29
N GLU A 116 -15.65 -16.18 4.59
CA GLU A 116 -15.87 -15.51 3.33
C GLU A 116 -15.14 -16.21 2.20
N ILE A 117 -15.81 -16.36 1.07
CA ILE A 117 -15.22 -16.76 -0.21
C ILE A 117 -15.47 -15.63 -1.19
N THR A 118 -14.40 -15.07 -1.72
CA THR A 118 -14.48 -13.97 -2.68
C THR A 118 -13.74 -14.30 -3.95
N ILE A 119 -14.45 -14.24 -5.06
CA ILE A 119 -13.86 -14.30 -6.40
C ILE A 119 -13.50 -12.86 -6.77
N ILE A 120 -12.21 -12.61 -6.97
CA ILE A 120 -11.70 -11.27 -7.24
C ILE A 120 -11.60 -11.10 -8.75
N ASP A 121 -12.33 -10.13 -9.31
CA ASP A 121 -12.19 -9.74 -10.70
C ASP A 121 -10.88 -9.00 -10.93
N ILE A 122 -9.88 -9.72 -11.39
CA ILE A 122 -8.54 -9.19 -11.70
C ILE A 122 -8.37 -8.87 -13.19
N GLY A 123 -9.41 -9.07 -13.99
CA GLY A 123 -9.47 -8.77 -15.42
C GLY A 123 -8.89 -9.85 -16.31
N GLN A 124 -7.71 -10.37 -16.07
CA GLN A 124 -7.13 -11.53 -16.76
C GLN A 124 -6.68 -12.58 -15.76
N GLY A 125 -7.13 -13.83 -15.94
CA GLY A 125 -6.91 -14.94 -15.03
C GLY A 125 -7.87 -14.93 -13.84
N ASP A 126 -7.66 -15.85 -12.92
CA ASP A 126 -8.50 -16.08 -11.76
C ASP A 126 -7.76 -15.73 -10.46
N SER A 127 -8.52 -15.27 -9.47
CA SER A 127 -8.01 -15.11 -8.11
C SER A 127 -9.16 -15.30 -7.13
N ILE A 128 -9.01 -16.24 -6.21
CA ILE A 128 -10.03 -16.56 -5.21
C ILE A 128 -9.43 -16.37 -3.82
N LEU A 129 -10.07 -15.55 -3.01
CA LEU A 129 -9.69 -15.34 -1.61
C LEU A 129 -10.66 -16.10 -0.71
N LEU A 130 -10.11 -16.96 0.13
CA LEU A 130 -10.82 -17.62 1.23
C LEU A 130 -10.36 -16.99 2.53
N ARG A 131 -11.29 -16.63 3.38
CA ARG A 131 -11.01 -16.01 4.67
C ARG A 131 -11.89 -16.59 5.74
N ASP A 132 -11.30 -17.06 6.83
CA ASP A 132 -12.03 -17.57 7.97
C ASP A 132 -12.35 -16.46 8.99
N TRP A 133 -13.28 -16.74 9.90
CA TRP A 133 -13.65 -15.82 10.98
C TRP A 133 -12.49 -15.48 11.94
N ARG A 134 -11.44 -16.30 11.97
CA ARG A 134 -10.20 -16.03 12.73
C ARG A 134 -9.23 -15.11 12.00
N GLY A 135 -9.56 -14.71 10.77
CA GLY A 135 -8.72 -13.88 9.93
C GLY A 135 -7.64 -14.64 9.16
N LYS A 136 -7.64 -15.99 9.17
CA LYS A 136 -6.75 -16.77 8.30
C LYS A 136 -7.16 -16.61 6.85
N THR A 137 -6.15 -16.49 5.99
CA THR A 137 -6.35 -16.19 4.57
C THR A 137 -5.69 -17.25 3.69
N ILE A 138 -6.44 -17.71 2.69
CA ILE A 138 -5.93 -18.55 1.62
C ILE A 138 -6.22 -17.82 0.31
N LEU A 139 -5.19 -17.61 -0.49
CA LEU A 139 -5.33 -17.04 -1.82
C LEU A 139 -5.02 -18.11 -2.85
N ILE A 140 -5.94 -18.31 -3.78
CA ILE A 140 -5.80 -19.25 -4.91
C ILE A 140 -5.59 -18.42 -6.16
N ASP A 141 -4.46 -18.61 -6.81
CA ASP A 141 -3.96 -17.89 -7.97
C ASP A 141 -3.87 -16.35 -7.80
N THR A 142 -3.03 -15.73 -8.58
CA THR A 142 -2.77 -14.29 -8.52
C THR A 142 -3.22 -13.56 -9.77
N GLY A 143 -3.58 -14.32 -10.82
CA GLY A 143 -3.72 -13.79 -12.16
C GLY A 143 -2.40 -13.33 -12.76
N GLY A 144 -2.49 -12.66 -13.86
CA GLY A 144 -1.34 -12.08 -14.55
C GLY A 144 -1.71 -11.59 -15.93
N LYS A 145 -0.92 -10.70 -16.48
CA LYS A 145 -1.07 -10.27 -17.87
C LYS A 145 -0.19 -11.13 -18.77
N VAL A 146 -0.79 -11.77 -19.75
CA VAL A 146 -0.04 -12.36 -20.85
C VAL A 146 0.58 -11.22 -21.65
N ASP A 147 1.89 -11.02 -21.54
CA ASP A 147 2.61 -10.03 -22.34
C ASP A 147 2.85 -10.65 -23.76
N PHE A 148 2.06 -10.24 -24.71
CA PHE A 148 2.21 -10.67 -26.11
C PHE A 148 3.44 -10.06 -26.81
N GLY A 149 4.44 -9.67 -26.07
CA GLY A 149 5.86 -9.70 -26.43
C GLY A 149 6.38 -8.85 -27.57
N GLN A 150 5.66 -7.89 -28.15
CA GLN A 150 6.16 -7.12 -29.31
C GLN A 150 6.01 -5.60 -29.17
N LYS A 151 6.50 -5.01 -28.07
CA LYS A 151 6.68 -3.57 -28.04
C LYS A 151 8.14 -3.23 -27.88
N GLU A 152 8.68 -2.48 -28.84
CA GLU A 152 10.02 -1.88 -28.75
C GLU A 152 10.22 -1.25 -27.38
N ALA A 153 11.41 -1.40 -26.78
CA ALA A 153 11.70 -1.04 -25.39
C ALA A 153 11.24 0.38 -25.00
N TRP A 154 11.30 1.32 -25.94
CA TRP A 154 10.88 2.71 -25.73
C TRP A 154 9.34 2.92 -25.70
N LYS A 155 8.57 1.94 -26.21
CA LYS A 155 7.10 1.93 -26.17
C LYS A 155 6.54 1.21 -24.93
N LYS A 156 7.40 0.54 -24.14
CA LYS A 156 6.98 -0.09 -22.90
C LYS A 156 6.63 0.98 -21.86
N ARG A 157 5.37 1.41 -21.84
CA ARG A 157 4.83 2.04 -20.63
C ARG A 157 4.97 1.03 -19.50
N ARG A 158 5.37 1.45 -18.30
CA ARG A 158 5.25 0.63 -17.08
C ARG A 158 3.81 0.14 -17.01
N SER A 159 3.56 -1.09 -17.45
CA SER A 159 2.23 -1.68 -17.30
C SER A 159 2.11 -2.05 -15.82
N THR A 160 1.22 -1.40 -15.13
CA THR A 160 0.84 -1.79 -13.78
C THR A 160 0.30 -3.21 -13.84
N SER A 161 0.80 -4.10 -12.99
CA SER A 161 0.32 -5.49 -12.91
C SER A 161 -1.14 -5.53 -12.43
N ASN A 162 -1.84 -6.63 -12.69
CA ASN A 162 -3.19 -6.82 -12.18
C ASN A 162 -3.18 -6.89 -10.63
N ALA A 163 -2.12 -7.47 -10.05
CA ALA A 163 -1.93 -7.47 -8.61
C ALA A 163 -1.86 -6.04 -8.04
N GLU A 164 -1.09 -5.14 -8.64
CA GLU A 164 -0.99 -3.75 -8.16
C GLU A 164 -2.27 -2.96 -8.36
N ARG A 165 -3.00 -3.24 -9.44
CA ARG A 165 -4.19 -2.47 -9.81
C ARG A 165 -5.44 -2.90 -9.02
N THR A 166 -5.60 -4.18 -8.76
CA THR A 166 -6.86 -4.74 -8.23
C THR A 166 -6.62 -5.55 -6.94
N LEU A 167 -5.73 -6.55 -6.98
CA LEU A 167 -5.56 -7.51 -5.90
C LEU A 167 -5.02 -6.83 -4.62
N LEU A 168 -3.93 -6.08 -4.71
CA LEU A 168 -3.33 -5.40 -3.56
C LEU A 168 -4.27 -4.37 -2.91
N PRO A 169 -4.94 -3.46 -3.68
CA PRO A 169 -5.93 -2.56 -3.11
C PRO A 169 -7.08 -3.30 -2.43
N TYR A 170 -7.53 -4.41 -3.01
CA TYR A 170 -8.58 -5.23 -2.42
C TYR A 170 -8.13 -5.84 -1.08
N LEU A 171 -6.97 -6.51 -1.03
CA LEU A 171 -6.42 -7.11 0.19
C LEU A 171 -6.25 -6.04 1.30
N LYS A 172 -5.68 -4.89 0.95
CA LYS A 172 -5.50 -3.77 1.88
C LYS A 172 -6.84 -3.21 2.39
N SER A 173 -7.84 -3.10 1.53
CA SER A 173 -9.18 -2.64 1.92
C SER A 173 -9.85 -3.59 2.93
N ARG A 174 -9.52 -4.88 2.84
CA ARG A 174 -10.01 -5.91 3.78
C ARG A 174 -9.13 -6.05 5.03
N GLY A 175 -8.10 -5.22 5.18
CA GLY A 175 -7.18 -5.27 6.32
C GLY A 175 -6.22 -6.45 6.30
N ILE A 176 -5.99 -7.04 5.11
CA ILE A 176 -5.12 -8.19 4.92
C ILE A 176 -3.71 -7.68 4.59
N ASP A 177 -2.78 -7.88 5.50
CA ASP A 177 -1.36 -7.55 5.39
C ASP A 177 -0.49 -8.80 5.18
N GLN A 178 -1.09 -9.99 5.34
CA GLN A 178 -0.41 -11.27 5.24
C GLN A 178 -1.36 -12.33 4.67
N ILE A 179 -0.83 -13.21 3.83
CA ILE A 179 -1.50 -14.40 3.30
C ILE A 179 -0.91 -15.61 4.01
N ASP A 180 -1.76 -16.44 4.64
CA ASP A 180 -1.29 -17.63 5.35
C ASP A 180 -0.91 -18.73 4.38
N HIS A 181 -1.77 -19.01 3.40
CA HIS A 181 -1.51 -20.01 2.37
C HIS A 181 -1.82 -19.44 0.99
N MET A 182 -0.89 -19.63 0.07
CA MET A 182 -1.10 -19.37 -1.33
C MET A 182 -1.12 -20.68 -2.10
N ILE A 183 -2.11 -20.89 -2.92
CA ILE A 183 -2.26 -22.08 -3.76
C ILE A 183 -2.17 -21.63 -5.20
N LEU A 184 -1.21 -22.17 -5.94
CA LEU A 184 -1.08 -21.98 -7.37
C LEU A 184 -1.57 -23.25 -8.06
N THR A 185 -2.62 -23.10 -8.87
CA THR A 185 -3.25 -24.24 -9.53
C THR A 185 -2.38 -24.75 -10.68
N HIS A 186 -1.76 -23.86 -11.42
CA HIS A 186 -0.80 -24.16 -12.48
C HIS A 186 0.16 -22.98 -12.74
N THR A 187 1.17 -23.21 -13.59
CA THR A 187 2.27 -22.26 -13.80
C THR A 187 2.05 -21.25 -14.92
N ASP A 188 0.85 -21.23 -15.51
CA ASP A 188 0.54 -20.32 -16.61
C ASP A 188 0.51 -18.85 -16.14
N THR A 189 0.86 -17.95 -17.04
CA THR A 189 1.03 -16.52 -16.72
C THR A 189 -0.27 -15.89 -16.20
N ASP A 190 -1.43 -16.35 -16.64
CA ASP A 190 -2.73 -15.87 -16.19
C ASP A 190 -3.14 -16.34 -14.78
N HIS A 191 -2.36 -17.25 -14.17
CA HIS A 191 -2.57 -17.74 -12.81
C HIS A 191 -1.46 -17.32 -11.84
N MET A 192 -0.20 -17.31 -12.27
CA MET A 192 0.92 -16.96 -11.40
C MET A 192 1.75 -15.74 -11.84
N GLY A 193 1.36 -15.07 -12.93
CA GLY A 193 2.16 -14.01 -13.53
C GLY A 193 2.45 -12.83 -12.60
N ASP A 194 1.55 -12.54 -11.68
CA ASP A 194 1.68 -11.43 -10.73
C ASP A 194 2.20 -11.88 -9.34
N LEU A 195 2.58 -13.14 -9.18
CA LEU A 195 3.07 -13.68 -7.90
C LEU A 195 4.26 -12.90 -7.34
N GLU A 196 5.26 -12.60 -8.18
CA GLU A 196 6.47 -11.87 -7.77
C GLU A 196 6.11 -10.48 -7.23
N VAL A 197 5.25 -9.76 -7.93
CA VAL A 197 4.78 -8.43 -7.52
C VAL A 197 4.04 -8.52 -6.20
N LEU A 198 3.17 -9.51 -6.03
CA LEU A 198 2.43 -9.71 -4.79
C LEU A 198 3.37 -10.03 -3.62
N ALA A 199 4.34 -10.93 -3.81
CA ALA A 199 5.28 -11.36 -2.78
C ALA A 199 6.21 -10.21 -2.30
N THR A 200 6.45 -9.19 -3.13
CA THR A 200 7.20 -8.00 -2.69
C THR A 200 6.38 -7.05 -1.81
N LYS A 201 5.05 -7.12 -1.85
CA LYS A 201 4.14 -6.16 -1.20
C LYS A 201 3.35 -6.76 -0.03
N VAL A 202 3.09 -8.06 -0.06
CA VAL A 202 2.32 -8.79 0.95
C VAL A 202 3.15 -9.97 1.44
N ARG A 203 3.18 -10.17 2.75
CA ARG A 203 3.87 -11.33 3.34
C ARG A 203 3.08 -12.59 3.06
N ILE A 204 3.72 -13.58 2.43
CA ILE A 204 3.16 -14.92 2.19
C ILE A 204 3.90 -15.90 3.09
N LYS A 205 3.16 -16.67 3.91
CA LYS A 205 3.77 -17.64 4.82
C LYS A 205 4.15 -18.92 4.10
N GLU A 206 3.25 -19.42 3.27
CA GLU A 206 3.39 -20.71 2.61
C GLU A 206 2.82 -20.66 1.20
N ILE A 207 3.56 -21.24 0.26
CA ILE A 207 3.15 -21.33 -1.15
C ILE A 207 3.08 -22.80 -1.52
N ASN A 208 1.93 -23.24 -1.99
CA ASN A 208 1.65 -24.58 -2.48
C ASN A 208 1.42 -24.54 -3.99
N ILE A 209 2.20 -25.33 -4.73
CA ILE A 209 2.09 -25.41 -6.18
C ILE A 209 1.60 -26.82 -6.55
N SER A 210 0.65 -26.90 -7.45
CA SER A 210 0.13 -28.19 -7.94
C SER A 210 1.25 -28.98 -8.62
N LYS A 211 1.32 -30.28 -8.30
CA LYS A 211 2.32 -31.18 -8.86
C LYS A 211 1.81 -31.65 -10.23
N GLY A 212 2.33 -31.10 -11.31
CA GLY A 212 1.96 -31.52 -12.67
C GLY A 212 1.66 -30.39 -13.65
N SER A 213 2.03 -29.20 -13.31
CA SER A 213 2.00 -28.03 -14.21
C SER A 213 3.41 -27.74 -14.74
#